data_41a0572dfb6880044970c3269b3b6204
#
_entry.id   41a0572dfb6880044970c3269b3b6204
#
_cell.length_a   1.000
_cell.length_b   1.000
_cell.length_c   1.000
_cell.angle_alpha   90.00
_cell.angle_beta   90.00
_cell.angle_gamma   90.00
#
_symmetry.space_group_name_H-M   'P 1'
#
loop_
_entity.id
_entity.type
_entity.pdbx_description
1 polymer ?
#
loop_
_entity_poly.entity_id
_entity_poly.type
_entity_poly.pdbx_seq_one_letter_code
_entity_poly.pdbx_strand_id
1 'polypeptide(L)'
;YLKANYPSEYMAAVLSRNLTNVEQLTIYMNECKRMGIRVLGPDINESLNNFSSNKEGDVRFGLAAVKGVGEADVESIVAERNKNGKFKDIYDFFERVNYTAVNRKCLENIAYAGGFDSISGFHRCKFFGTDLRDSSSTTFIEQLVRYGQRFQSEKDNAQQSLFGGGEGVVDIQHPVIPACQDWSTLETLGKEREMIGLYLSAHPLDD
;
A
#
# COMPACT_ATOMS: atom_id res chain seq x y z
N TYR A 1 13.90 -23.28 20.20
CA TYR A 1 13.57 -24.17 19.08
C TYR A 1 13.06 -23.38 17.86
N LEU A 2 11.96 -22.61 17.98
CA LEU A 2 11.36 -21.88 16.85
C LEU A 2 12.34 -20.87 16.23
N LYS A 3 12.99 -20.04 17.01
CA LYS A 3 13.96 -19.05 16.51
C LYS A 3 15.13 -19.69 15.73
N ALA A 4 15.51 -20.92 16.08
CA ALA A 4 16.64 -21.61 15.43
C ALA A 4 16.23 -22.35 14.14
N ASN A 5 15.00 -22.83 14.04
CA ASN A 5 14.54 -23.65 12.92
C ASN A 5 13.62 -22.90 11.95
N TYR A 6 12.93 -21.85 12.44
CA TYR A 6 11.96 -21.02 11.70
C TYR A 6 12.19 -19.55 12.05
N PRO A 7 13.39 -19.00 11.74
CA PRO A 7 13.78 -17.66 12.23
C PRO A 7 12.89 -16.55 11.71
N SER A 8 12.50 -16.59 10.44
CA SER A 8 11.69 -15.53 9.81
C SER A 8 10.26 -15.54 10.31
N GLU A 9 9.64 -16.71 10.46
CA GLU A 9 8.30 -16.86 11.03
C GLU A 9 8.28 -16.43 12.50
N TYR A 10 9.30 -16.79 13.24
CA TYR A 10 9.46 -16.36 14.63
C TYR A 10 9.56 -14.84 14.74
N MET A 11 10.41 -14.21 13.92
CA MET A 11 10.58 -12.77 13.94
C MET A 11 9.34 -12.03 13.46
N ALA A 12 8.65 -12.55 12.44
CA ALA A 12 7.38 -12.00 12.00
C ALA A 12 6.31 -12.02 13.11
N ALA A 13 6.23 -13.11 13.87
CA ALA A 13 5.31 -13.22 15.00
C ALA A 13 5.67 -12.26 16.14
N VAL A 14 6.96 -12.10 16.45
CA VAL A 14 7.44 -11.19 17.49
C VAL A 14 7.18 -9.73 17.10
N LEU A 15 7.48 -9.35 15.87
CA LEU A 15 7.21 -7.99 15.35
C LEU A 15 5.70 -7.69 15.38
N SER A 16 4.86 -8.63 14.96
CA SER A 16 3.41 -8.49 14.98
C SER A 16 2.83 -8.24 16.38
N ARG A 17 3.40 -8.84 17.39
CA ARG A 17 2.97 -8.64 18.79
C ARG A 17 3.38 -7.31 19.39
N ASN A 18 4.32 -6.61 18.78
CA ASN A 18 4.90 -5.37 19.28
C ASN A 18 4.58 -4.15 18.40
N LEU A 19 3.54 -4.20 17.55
CA LEU A 19 3.19 -3.15 16.60
C LEU A 19 3.00 -1.76 17.24
N THR A 20 2.53 -1.70 18.47
CA THR A 20 2.30 -0.45 19.19
C THR A 20 3.51 0.08 19.95
N ASN A 21 4.58 -0.70 20.04
CA ASN A 21 5.79 -0.34 20.77
C ASN A 21 6.98 -0.15 19.82
N VAL A 22 7.20 1.10 19.41
CA VAL A 22 8.25 1.48 18.44
C VAL A 22 9.67 1.11 18.94
N GLU A 23 9.93 1.20 20.24
CA GLU A 23 11.25 0.84 20.81
C GLU A 23 11.51 -0.66 20.67
N GLN A 24 10.52 -1.48 21.01
CA GLN A 24 10.61 -2.93 20.85
C GLN A 24 10.71 -3.34 19.39
N LEU A 25 9.92 -2.69 18.50
CA LEU A 25 10.04 -2.91 17.06
C LEU A 25 11.47 -2.64 16.57
N THR A 26 12.07 -1.52 17.00
CA THR A 26 13.45 -1.17 16.61
C THR A 26 14.46 -2.24 17.07
N ILE A 27 14.32 -2.75 18.29
CA ILE A 27 15.18 -3.83 18.82
C ILE A 27 15.05 -5.09 17.95
N TYR A 28 13.81 -5.51 17.63
CA TYR A 28 13.59 -6.71 16.84
C TYR A 28 13.96 -6.55 15.36
N MET A 29 13.84 -5.34 14.81
CA MET A 29 14.34 -5.03 13.46
C MET A 29 15.87 -5.19 13.40
N ASN A 30 16.59 -4.68 14.40
CA ASN A 30 18.03 -4.86 14.50
C ASN A 30 18.42 -6.34 14.70
N GLU A 31 17.61 -7.09 15.43
CA GLU A 31 17.81 -8.54 15.56
C GLU A 31 17.60 -9.27 14.22
N CYS A 32 16.59 -8.90 13.44
CA CYS A 32 16.43 -9.42 12.07
C CYS A 32 17.68 -9.16 11.24
N LYS A 33 18.20 -7.93 11.25
CA LYS A 33 19.44 -7.55 10.53
C LYS A 33 20.64 -8.41 10.95
N ARG A 34 20.81 -8.64 12.28
CA ARG A 34 21.87 -9.52 12.81
C ARG A 34 21.72 -10.98 12.38
N MET A 35 20.50 -11.45 12.19
CA MET A 35 20.18 -12.81 11.72
C MET A 35 20.24 -12.94 10.19
N GLY A 36 20.54 -11.87 9.47
CA GLY A 36 20.53 -11.87 8.00
C GLY A 36 19.13 -11.90 7.38
N ILE A 37 18.09 -11.60 8.15
CA ILE A 37 16.70 -11.54 7.70
C ILE A 37 16.41 -10.11 7.27
N ARG A 38 16.05 -9.91 6.01
CA ARG A 38 15.59 -8.60 5.53
C ARG A 38 14.17 -8.35 6.00
N VAL A 39 13.88 -7.13 6.43
CA VAL A 39 12.52 -6.68 6.70
C VAL A 39 12.12 -5.76 5.57
N LEU A 40 11.21 -6.24 4.74
CA LEU A 40 10.72 -5.58 3.55
C LEU A 40 9.54 -4.65 3.89
N GLY A 41 9.47 -3.50 3.24
CA GLY A 41 8.38 -2.53 3.42
C GLY A 41 7.00 -3.09 3.11
N PRO A 42 5.92 -2.33 3.40
CA PRO A 42 4.56 -2.74 3.04
C PRO A 42 4.42 -2.83 1.52
N ASP A 43 3.62 -3.78 1.06
CA ASP A 43 3.32 -4.00 -0.37
C ASP A 43 1.89 -4.46 -0.53
N ILE A 44 1.13 -3.80 -1.38
CA ILE A 44 -0.31 -4.06 -1.57
C ILE A 44 -0.57 -5.47 -2.09
N ASN A 45 0.38 -6.05 -2.84
CA ASN A 45 0.28 -7.37 -3.43
C ASN A 45 0.82 -8.51 -2.56
N GLU A 46 1.57 -8.19 -1.50
CA GLU A 46 2.22 -9.22 -0.68
C GLU A 46 1.85 -9.14 0.81
N SER A 47 1.70 -7.93 1.35
CA SER A 47 1.43 -7.73 2.77
C SER A 47 0.09 -8.32 3.20
N LEU A 48 0.06 -8.82 4.44
CA LEU A 48 -1.11 -9.23 5.19
C LEU A 48 -1.41 -8.17 6.26
N ASN A 49 -2.34 -8.46 7.16
CA ASN A 49 -2.60 -7.61 8.34
C ASN A 49 -1.33 -7.43 9.18
N ASN A 50 -0.75 -8.54 9.58
CA ASN A 50 0.45 -8.60 10.41
C ASN A 50 1.71 -8.81 9.58
N PHE A 51 2.88 -8.72 10.22
CA PHE A 51 4.13 -9.17 9.62
C PHE A 51 4.02 -10.65 9.22
N SER A 52 4.61 -10.99 8.11
CA SER A 52 4.62 -12.36 7.59
C SER A 52 5.98 -12.71 7.00
N SER A 53 6.36 -13.98 7.03
CA SER A 53 7.53 -14.48 6.31
C SER A 53 7.16 -14.75 4.85
N ASN A 54 8.11 -14.51 3.93
CA ASN A 54 7.98 -14.89 2.53
C ASN A 54 8.78 -16.18 2.25
N LYS A 55 8.71 -16.66 1.01
CA LYS A 55 9.40 -17.90 0.60
C LYS A 55 10.93 -17.76 0.57
N GLU A 56 11.41 -16.56 0.44
CA GLU A 56 12.83 -16.21 0.42
C GLU A 56 13.44 -16.14 1.84
N GLY A 57 12.62 -16.27 2.88
CA GLY A 57 13.04 -16.18 4.27
C GLY A 57 13.14 -14.75 4.82
N ASP A 58 12.58 -13.77 4.10
CA ASP A 58 12.48 -12.39 4.56
C ASP A 58 11.15 -12.17 5.32
N VAL A 59 11.10 -11.09 6.07
CA VAL A 59 9.88 -10.64 6.75
C VAL A 59 9.26 -9.48 5.98
N ARG A 60 7.98 -9.60 5.62
CA ARG A 60 7.18 -8.55 5.00
C ARG A 60 6.42 -7.76 6.05
N PHE A 61 6.46 -6.44 5.96
CA PHE A 61 5.71 -5.53 6.82
C PHE A 61 4.20 -5.68 6.65
N GLY A 62 3.47 -5.75 7.76
CA GLY A 62 2.00 -5.84 7.73
C GLY A 62 1.34 -4.50 7.41
N LEU A 63 0.29 -4.48 6.59
CA LEU A 63 -0.42 -3.25 6.23
C LEU A 63 -1.10 -2.60 7.44
N ALA A 64 -1.62 -3.39 8.38
CA ALA A 64 -2.24 -2.85 9.60
C ALA A 64 -1.25 -2.18 10.57
N ALA A 65 0.05 -2.35 10.35
CA ALA A 65 1.09 -1.63 11.08
C ALA A 65 1.34 -0.21 10.55
N VAL A 66 0.80 0.12 9.37
CA VAL A 66 0.82 1.48 8.83
C VAL A 66 -0.19 2.34 9.58
N LYS A 67 0.23 3.50 10.05
CA LYS A 67 -0.62 4.43 10.80
C LYS A 67 -1.91 4.78 10.05
N GLY A 68 -3.05 4.62 10.71
CA GLY A 68 -4.36 4.93 10.13
C GLY A 68 -4.87 3.95 9.08
N VAL A 69 -4.27 2.76 9.01
CA VAL A 69 -4.75 1.62 8.24
C VAL A 69 -5.36 0.61 9.20
N GLY A 70 -6.67 0.36 9.09
CA GLY A 70 -7.39 -0.56 9.95
C GLY A 70 -7.33 -2.01 9.48
N GLU A 71 -7.54 -2.96 10.39
CA GLU A 71 -7.58 -4.39 10.03
C GLU A 71 -8.67 -4.69 8.99
N ALA A 72 -9.84 -4.09 9.12
CA ALA A 72 -10.95 -4.27 8.17
C ALA A 72 -10.61 -3.76 6.76
N ASP A 73 -9.85 -2.64 6.67
CA ASP A 73 -9.35 -2.11 5.39
C ASP A 73 -8.46 -3.14 4.71
N VAL A 74 -7.51 -3.70 5.47
CA VAL A 74 -6.54 -4.68 4.97
C VAL A 74 -7.23 -5.99 4.60
N GLU A 75 -8.15 -6.48 5.42
CA GLU A 75 -8.92 -7.70 5.13
C GLU A 75 -9.68 -7.59 3.81
N SER A 76 -10.30 -6.42 3.55
CA SER A 76 -10.99 -6.14 2.30
C SER A 76 -10.04 -6.18 1.10
N ILE A 77 -8.86 -5.56 1.21
CA ILE A 77 -7.84 -5.55 0.16
C ILE A 77 -7.30 -6.96 -0.10
N VAL A 78 -6.99 -7.70 0.96
CA VAL A 78 -6.46 -9.07 0.87
C VAL A 78 -7.51 -10.02 0.28
N ALA A 79 -8.78 -9.89 0.68
CA ALA A 79 -9.88 -10.69 0.13
C ALA A 79 -10.05 -10.47 -1.38
N GLU A 80 -10.01 -9.20 -1.82
CA GLU A 80 -10.09 -8.85 -3.25
C GLU A 80 -8.92 -9.44 -4.04
N ARG A 81 -7.70 -9.29 -3.52
CA ARG A 81 -6.48 -9.85 -4.12
C ARG A 81 -6.52 -11.38 -4.21
N ASN A 82 -7.02 -12.05 -3.18
CA ASN A 82 -7.13 -13.52 -3.15
C ASN A 82 -8.19 -14.04 -4.12
N LYS A 83 -9.27 -13.29 -4.30
CA LYS A 83 -10.38 -13.65 -5.19
C LYS A 83 -10.05 -13.44 -6.66
N ASN A 84 -9.48 -12.29 -7.00
CA ASN A 84 -9.33 -11.83 -8.37
C ASN A 84 -7.86 -11.72 -8.82
N GLY A 85 -6.90 -12.19 -8.01
CA GLY A 85 -5.47 -12.15 -8.29
C GLY A 85 -4.80 -10.84 -7.91
N LYS A 86 -3.48 -10.80 -8.03
CA LYS A 86 -2.66 -9.61 -7.75
C LYS A 86 -3.13 -8.41 -8.57
N PHE A 87 -3.00 -7.23 -7.99
CA PHE A 87 -3.22 -5.97 -8.69
C PHE A 87 -2.09 -5.75 -9.71
N LYS A 88 -2.47 -5.45 -10.95
CA LYS A 88 -1.53 -5.32 -12.09
C LYS A 88 -0.80 -3.99 -12.05
N ASP A 89 -1.55 -2.93 -11.79
CA ASP A 89 -1.09 -1.55 -11.73
C ASP A 89 -1.96 -0.74 -10.77
N ILE A 90 -1.66 0.55 -10.66
CA ILE A 90 -2.37 1.44 -9.76
C ILE A 90 -3.85 1.64 -10.16
N TYR A 91 -4.16 1.65 -11.45
CA TYR A 91 -5.53 1.83 -11.93
C TYR A 91 -6.37 0.59 -11.62
N ASP A 92 -5.85 -0.63 -11.91
CA ASP A 92 -6.50 -1.90 -11.56
C ASP A 92 -6.81 -1.99 -10.06
N PHE A 93 -5.91 -1.48 -9.20
CA PHE A 93 -6.18 -1.40 -7.77
C PHE A 93 -7.36 -0.49 -7.45
N PHE A 94 -7.37 0.76 -7.97
CA PHE A 94 -8.46 1.71 -7.70
C PHE A 94 -9.78 1.31 -8.34
N GLU A 95 -9.78 0.54 -9.42
CA GLU A 95 -10.99 -0.03 -10.02
C GLU A 95 -11.62 -1.15 -9.19
N ARG A 96 -10.82 -1.84 -8.37
CA ARG A 96 -11.22 -3.05 -7.64
C ARG A 96 -11.38 -2.85 -6.13
N VAL A 97 -10.76 -1.82 -5.55
CA VAL A 97 -10.83 -1.58 -4.11
C VAL A 97 -12.26 -1.32 -3.62
N ASN A 98 -12.60 -1.87 -2.46
CA ASN A 98 -13.91 -1.64 -1.85
C ASN A 98 -13.93 -0.30 -1.08
N TYR A 99 -14.52 0.74 -1.66
CA TYR A 99 -14.60 2.08 -1.08
C TYR A 99 -15.53 2.20 0.13
N THR A 100 -16.35 1.20 0.43
CA THR A 100 -17.13 1.16 1.68
C THR A 100 -16.28 0.73 2.88
N ALA A 101 -15.27 -0.10 2.65
CA ALA A 101 -14.34 -0.55 3.68
C ALA A 101 -13.11 0.37 3.76
N VAL A 102 -12.51 0.70 2.61
CA VAL A 102 -11.22 1.40 2.52
C VAL A 102 -11.45 2.88 2.24
N ASN A 103 -11.16 3.73 3.21
CA ASN A 103 -11.31 5.17 3.07
C ASN A 103 -10.07 5.83 2.42
N ARG A 104 -10.26 7.08 1.93
CA ARG A 104 -9.20 7.85 1.28
C ARG A 104 -7.95 8.00 2.16
N LYS A 105 -8.13 8.26 3.46
CA LYS A 105 -7.01 8.47 4.38
C LYS A 105 -6.14 7.22 4.54
N CYS A 106 -6.76 6.05 4.55
CA CYS A 106 -6.06 4.76 4.51
C CYS A 106 -5.18 4.66 3.25
N LEU A 107 -5.74 4.97 2.07
CA LEU A 107 -5.03 4.93 0.79
C LEU A 107 -3.85 5.91 0.75
N GLU A 108 -4.02 7.14 1.25
CA GLU A 108 -2.95 8.13 1.37
C GLU A 108 -1.81 7.60 2.26
N ASN A 109 -2.13 7.02 3.41
CA ASN A 109 -1.13 6.50 4.34
C ASN A 109 -0.37 5.28 3.77
N ILE A 110 -1.06 4.40 3.04
CA ILE A 110 -0.42 3.30 2.28
C ILE A 110 0.54 3.86 1.22
N ALA A 111 0.15 4.93 0.50
CA ALA A 111 1.00 5.57 -0.50
C ALA A 111 2.25 6.19 0.14
N TYR A 112 2.12 6.91 1.26
CA TYR A 112 3.27 7.45 2.02
C TYR A 112 4.21 6.36 2.51
N ALA A 113 3.67 5.23 2.97
CA ALA A 113 4.44 4.09 3.43
C ALA A 113 5.11 3.28 2.31
N GLY A 114 4.80 3.57 1.05
CA GLY A 114 5.32 2.85 -0.12
C GLY A 114 4.59 1.57 -0.49
N GLY A 115 3.39 1.36 0.05
CA GLY A 115 2.62 0.15 -0.22
C GLY A 115 2.20 -0.05 -1.68
N PHE A 116 2.27 0.99 -2.50
CA PHE A 116 1.95 0.95 -3.93
C PHE A 116 3.18 0.91 -4.85
N ASP A 117 4.41 0.92 -4.32
CA ASP A 117 5.61 1.06 -5.12
C ASP A 117 5.76 -0.05 -6.17
N SER A 118 5.33 -1.28 -5.85
CA SER A 118 5.40 -2.42 -6.76
C SER A 118 4.47 -2.33 -7.97
N ILE A 119 3.42 -1.50 -7.90
CA ILE A 119 2.40 -1.39 -8.94
C ILE A 119 2.26 0.03 -9.53
N SER A 120 2.89 1.05 -8.93
CA SER A 120 2.74 2.43 -9.40
C SER A 120 3.59 2.76 -10.63
N GLY A 121 4.81 2.24 -10.71
CA GLY A 121 5.77 2.56 -11.76
C GLY A 121 6.28 4.00 -11.75
N PHE A 122 5.99 4.78 -10.68
CA PHE A 122 6.42 6.17 -10.51
C PHE A 122 6.73 6.47 -9.04
N HIS A 123 7.42 7.58 -8.78
CA HIS A 123 7.79 8.00 -7.44
C HIS A 123 6.56 8.40 -6.59
N ARG A 124 6.57 8.06 -5.30
CA ARG A 124 5.47 8.28 -4.32
C ARG A 124 4.95 9.71 -4.28
N CYS A 125 5.81 10.73 -4.50
CA CYS A 125 5.41 12.14 -4.52
C CYS A 125 4.26 12.43 -5.47
N LYS A 126 4.16 11.69 -6.58
CA LYS A 126 3.13 11.90 -7.59
C LYS A 126 1.72 11.64 -7.10
N PHE A 127 1.53 10.76 -6.12
CA PHE A 127 0.23 10.58 -5.47
C PHE A 127 -0.31 11.88 -4.84
N PHE A 128 0.59 12.74 -4.39
CA PHE A 128 0.27 13.99 -3.67
C PHE A 128 0.45 15.24 -4.55
N GLY A 129 0.91 15.07 -5.79
CA GLY A 129 0.98 16.12 -6.78
C GLY A 129 -0.42 16.55 -7.23
N THR A 130 -0.53 17.83 -7.58
CA THR A 130 -1.73 18.41 -8.19
C THR A 130 -1.48 18.67 -9.67
N ASP A 131 -2.49 18.49 -10.53
CA ASP A 131 -2.38 18.91 -11.92
C ASP A 131 -2.48 20.44 -11.97
N LEU A 132 -1.43 21.10 -12.45
CA LEU A 132 -1.38 22.56 -12.62
C LEU A 132 -2.44 23.08 -13.61
N ARG A 133 -3.05 22.20 -14.39
CA ARG A 133 -4.13 22.51 -15.35
C ARG A 133 -5.51 22.49 -14.70
N ASP A 134 -5.64 21.82 -13.56
CA ASP A 134 -6.88 21.73 -12.82
C ASP A 134 -6.89 22.77 -11.68
N SER A 135 -7.78 23.75 -11.79
CA SER A 135 -7.98 24.79 -10.76
C SER A 135 -8.50 24.24 -9.42
N SER A 136 -8.81 22.96 -9.34
CA SER A 136 -9.41 22.33 -8.15
C SER A 136 -8.42 21.96 -7.05
N SER A 137 -7.11 22.11 -7.25
CA SER A 137 -6.06 21.70 -6.30
C SER A 137 -6.18 20.23 -5.80
N THR A 138 -6.85 19.39 -6.59
CA THR A 138 -7.12 17.99 -6.24
C THR A 138 -5.85 17.16 -6.43
N THR A 139 -5.43 16.41 -5.42
CA THR A 139 -4.26 15.53 -5.52
C THR A 139 -4.54 14.35 -6.45
N PHE A 140 -3.46 13.77 -7.02
CA PHE A 140 -3.59 12.62 -7.92
C PHE A 140 -4.27 11.41 -7.25
N ILE A 141 -4.00 11.17 -5.97
CA ILE A 141 -4.69 10.08 -5.24
C ILE A 141 -6.19 10.34 -5.10
N GLU A 142 -6.61 11.60 -4.94
CA GLU A 142 -8.03 11.96 -4.94
C GLU A 142 -8.67 11.75 -6.32
N GLN A 143 -7.94 12.06 -7.38
CA GLN A 143 -8.39 11.80 -8.76
C GLN A 143 -8.52 10.30 -9.01
N LEU A 144 -7.57 9.47 -8.51
CA LEU A 144 -7.65 8.01 -8.59
C LEU A 144 -8.87 7.45 -7.84
N VAL A 145 -9.17 7.97 -6.65
CA VAL A 145 -10.36 7.57 -5.87
C VAL A 145 -11.64 7.90 -6.65
N ARG A 146 -11.76 9.12 -7.19
CA ARG A 146 -12.93 9.52 -8.00
C ARG A 146 -13.06 8.68 -9.27
N TYR A 147 -11.94 8.41 -9.93
CA TYR A 147 -11.88 7.54 -11.09
C TYR A 147 -12.40 6.14 -10.79
N GLY A 148 -11.88 5.49 -9.74
CA GLY A 148 -12.29 4.14 -9.37
C GLY A 148 -13.76 4.03 -8.94
N GLN A 149 -14.25 5.01 -8.16
CA GLN A 149 -15.67 5.08 -7.77
C GLN A 149 -16.58 5.23 -9.00
N ARG A 150 -16.20 6.09 -9.95
CA ARG A 150 -16.93 6.26 -11.20
C ARG A 150 -16.90 4.98 -12.03
N PHE A 151 -15.74 4.35 -12.16
CA PHE A 151 -15.59 3.09 -12.90
C PHE A 151 -16.50 1.98 -12.35
N GLN A 152 -16.53 1.81 -11.01
CA GLN A 152 -17.41 0.82 -10.37
C GLN A 152 -18.89 1.15 -10.62
N SER A 153 -19.28 2.42 -10.48
CA SER A 153 -20.67 2.85 -10.73
C SER A 153 -21.11 2.61 -12.17
N GLU A 154 -20.24 2.93 -13.15
CA GLU A 154 -20.56 2.70 -14.57
C GLU A 154 -20.61 1.20 -14.91
N LYS A 155 -19.74 0.40 -14.29
CA LYS A 155 -19.74 -1.06 -14.43
C LYS A 155 -21.03 -1.68 -13.88
N ASP A 156 -21.48 -1.23 -12.71
CA ASP A 156 -22.73 -1.71 -12.08
C ASP A 156 -23.95 -1.32 -12.93
N ASN A 157 -23.98 -0.09 -13.45
CA ASN A 157 -25.02 0.38 -14.37
C ASN A 157 -25.05 -0.41 -15.68
N ALA A 158 -23.88 -0.72 -16.25
CA ALA A 158 -23.75 -1.53 -17.45
C ALA A 158 -24.27 -2.96 -17.21
N GLN A 159 -23.96 -3.58 -16.08
CA GLN A 159 -24.48 -4.90 -15.72
C GLN A 159 -26.00 -4.91 -15.54
N GLN A 160 -26.58 -3.86 -14.97
CA GLN A 160 -28.05 -3.73 -14.86
C GLN A 160 -28.70 -3.50 -16.24
N SER A 161 -28.00 -2.78 -17.14
CA SER A 161 -28.50 -2.53 -18.52
C SER A 161 -28.34 -3.74 -19.44
N LEU A 162 -27.51 -4.73 -19.11
CA LEU A 162 -27.34 -5.97 -19.89
C LEU A 162 -28.63 -6.84 -19.94
N PHE A 163 -29.55 -6.65 -19.02
CA PHE A 163 -30.91 -7.16 -19.17
C PHE A 163 -31.70 -6.43 -20.31
N GLY A 164 -31.11 -5.38 -20.92
CA GLY A 164 -31.64 -4.58 -22.02
C GLY A 164 -30.83 -4.59 -23.32
N GLY A 165 -29.79 -5.43 -23.48
CA GLY A 165 -29.18 -5.75 -24.79
C GLY A 165 -28.09 -4.79 -25.30
N GLY A 166 -27.19 -4.31 -24.48
CA GLY A 166 -26.02 -3.53 -24.95
C GLY A 166 -24.73 -3.90 -24.25
N GLU A 167 -23.68 -4.30 -25.00
CA GLU A 167 -22.31 -4.40 -24.48
C GLU A 167 -21.75 -2.98 -24.26
N GLY A 168 -21.96 -2.44 -23.06
CA GLY A 168 -21.35 -1.17 -22.66
C GLY A 168 -19.90 -1.39 -22.23
N VAL A 169 -18.95 -1.13 -23.12
CA VAL A 169 -17.55 -0.97 -22.72
C VAL A 169 -17.44 0.31 -21.89
N VAL A 170 -17.01 0.19 -20.64
CA VAL A 170 -16.77 1.34 -19.76
C VAL A 170 -15.45 1.98 -20.23
N ASP A 171 -15.54 3.04 -21.02
CA ASP A 171 -14.38 3.81 -21.51
C ASP A 171 -14.24 5.09 -20.65
N ILE A 172 -13.60 4.94 -19.48
CA ILE A 172 -13.24 6.08 -18.64
C ILE A 172 -11.75 6.32 -18.77
N GLN A 173 -11.37 7.53 -19.16
CA GLN A 173 -9.96 7.92 -19.24
C GLN A 173 -9.29 7.87 -17.87
N HIS A 174 -8.10 7.26 -17.82
CA HIS A 174 -7.26 7.25 -16.63
C HIS A 174 -6.83 8.67 -16.25
N PRO A 175 -6.79 9.01 -14.96
CA PRO A 175 -6.20 10.25 -14.48
C PRO A 175 -4.76 10.38 -14.93
N VAL A 176 -4.36 11.59 -15.32
CA VAL A 176 -3.00 11.87 -15.80
C VAL A 176 -2.05 11.99 -14.60
N ILE A 177 -0.94 11.25 -14.65
CA ILE A 177 0.09 11.33 -13.61
C ILE A 177 0.69 12.75 -13.60
N PRO A 178 0.64 13.48 -12.46
CA PRO A 178 1.11 14.86 -12.40
C PRO A 178 2.65 14.92 -12.53
N ALA A 179 3.13 16.02 -13.12
CA ALA A 179 4.53 16.37 -13.08
C ALA A 179 4.84 16.97 -11.69
N CYS A 180 5.66 16.33 -10.90
CA CYS A 180 6.19 16.88 -9.66
C CYS A 180 7.67 16.50 -9.53
N GLN A 181 8.40 17.32 -8.77
CA GLN A 181 9.77 16.98 -8.40
C GLN A 181 9.76 15.81 -7.42
N ASP A 182 10.58 14.81 -7.66
CA ASP A 182 10.70 13.66 -6.77
C ASP A 182 11.21 14.12 -5.40
N TRP A 183 10.70 13.51 -4.35
CA TRP A 183 11.20 13.77 -2.99
C TRP A 183 12.66 13.33 -2.89
N SER A 184 13.43 14.06 -2.11
CA SER A 184 14.76 13.62 -1.71
C SER A 184 14.66 12.33 -0.88
N THR A 185 15.78 11.59 -0.79
CA THR A 185 15.87 10.39 0.07
C THR A 185 15.43 10.70 1.51
N LEU A 186 15.88 11.83 2.06
CA LEU A 186 15.52 12.25 3.43
C LEU A 186 14.02 12.55 3.58
N GLU A 187 13.39 13.19 2.59
CA GLU A 187 11.95 13.45 2.62
C GLU A 187 11.15 12.14 2.54
N THR A 188 11.55 11.22 1.66
CA THR A 188 10.92 9.90 1.54
C THR A 188 11.02 9.13 2.85
N LEU A 189 12.21 9.06 3.45
CA LEU A 189 12.44 8.43 4.74
C LEU A 189 11.67 9.11 5.88
N GLY A 190 11.55 10.44 5.85
CA GLY A 190 10.74 11.19 6.82
C GLY A 190 9.26 10.82 6.76
N LYS A 191 8.69 10.74 5.55
CA LYS A 191 7.31 10.30 5.33
C LYS A 191 7.08 8.84 5.74
N GLU A 192 8.01 7.97 5.36
CA GLU A 192 7.97 6.56 5.77
C GLU A 192 7.97 6.42 7.29
N ARG A 193 8.88 7.12 8.00
CA ARG A 193 8.93 7.11 9.46
C ARG A 193 7.65 7.66 10.10
N GLU A 194 7.03 8.69 9.52
CA GLU A 194 5.78 9.25 10.04
C GLU A 194 4.64 8.22 10.00
N MET A 195 4.59 7.37 8.96
CA MET A 195 3.54 6.38 8.75
C MET A 195 3.82 5.03 9.43
N ILE A 196 5.08 4.66 9.57
CA ILE A 196 5.51 3.34 10.04
C ILE A 196 6.11 3.42 11.45
N GLY A 197 6.58 4.59 11.84
CA GLY A 197 7.32 4.81 13.11
C GLY A 197 8.81 4.50 13.03
N LEU A 198 9.29 3.93 11.93
CA LEU A 198 10.65 3.45 11.72
C LEU A 198 11.16 3.81 10.33
N TYR A 199 12.49 3.83 10.16
CA TYR A 199 13.12 3.87 8.84
C TYR A 199 13.28 2.43 8.31
N LEU A 200 12.65 2.11 7.19
CA LEU A 200 12.73 0.77 6.57
C LEU A 200 13.68 0.74 5.38
N SER A 201 13.61 1.74 4.50
CA SER A 201 14.32 1.71 3.22
C SER A 201 15.82 1.98 3.36
N ALA A 202 16.22 2.86 4.27
CA ALA A 202 17.61 3.19 4.60
C ALA A 202 17.66 3.94 5.94
N HIS A 203 18.86 4.05 6.55
CA HIS A 203 19.05 4.92 7.71
C HIS A 203 19.58 6.27 7.24
N PRO A 204 19.12 7.43 7.81
CA PRO A 204 19.59 8.76 7.40
C PRO A 204 21.09 9.00 7.55
N LEU A 205 21.81 8.10 8.21
CA LEU A 205 23.26 8.14 8.43
C LEU A 205 24.02 7.09 7.60
N ASP A 206 23.36 6.41 6.66
CA ASP A 206 23.98 5.41 5.79
C ASP A 206 24.55 6.03 4.49
N ASP A 207 24.54 7.37 4.34
CA ASP A 207 25.16 8.16 3.24
C ASP A 207 26.59 8.57 3.58
#